data_07be820a148fe1395f4facc82e9f3441
#
_entry.id   07be820a148fe1395f4facc82e9f3441
#
_cell.length_a   1.000
_cell.length_b   1.000
_cell.length_c   1.000
_cell.angle_alpha   90.00
_cell.angle_beta   90.00
_cell.angle_gamma   90.00
#
_symmetry.space_group_name_H-M   'P 1'
#
loop_
_entity.id
_entity.type
_entity.pdbx_description
1 polymer ?
#
loop_
_entity_poly.entity_id
_entity_poly.type
_entity_poly.pdbx_seq_one_letter_code
_entity_poly.pdbx_strand_id
1 'polypeptide(L)'
;MALPHRRTHLGVRAPSRTAPATASMAGTLRPGVPSRSGSGAQQQQRQLSHGDLRRTETSMRVMVRVRGTASTGNSVLVTEGARGERITVIQETQPSSSRTKTYAFDHVLSAEADQNMVYTDAVGSLLDDVLLGYNCTVFAYGQTGTGKTHTMEGDLASYMETYAPEAGVIPRTLYRLFHVLESRGDDYAVKMSLIELYNEELRDLLGDEHVSTQLRMYDDPRGRGVVLQGLEEVPLTSAAHGLSLLRYGSERRHVASTLCNHTSSRSHCVFTLTVQIKDTGARGEELMRIGKLNLVDLAGSESIGRSGAENKRAREAGAINQSLLTLGRVINALVDGSTHVPYRESRLTRLLQDSLGGRAKTCIIATVSDDRDNLDETLSTLDYASRAKSIKNRPEANQRMTRTALLREYVTEIDRLRSDLVATRARNGIFVSEDNWARMETEQGMLKRQVDEYRRAADVAASRLTSMQEQLEQNTRVLAKREADAVQAETKLRTCTEQAERDISCLLYTSPSPRD
;
A
#
# COMPACT_ATOMS: atom_id res chain seq x y z
N MET A 1 52.36 -43.85 17.85
CA MET A 1 53.11 -44.43 16.72
C MET A 1 52.72 -43.61 15.48
N ALA A 2 53.69 -42.90 15.07
CA ALA A 2 54.14 -42.47 13.74
C ALA A 2 53.36 -41.45 12.98
N LEU A 3 53.76 -40.19 13.06
CA LEU A 3 53.84 -39.15 12.02
C LEU A 3 54.89 -39.58 10.95
N PRO A 4 55.23 -38.78 9.92
CA PRO A 4 54.60 -37.78 9.09
C PRO A 4 55.00 -37.92 7.59
N HIS A 5 54.50 -37.06 6.66
CA HIS A 5 55.34 -36.55 5.58
C HIS A 5 54.90 -35.22 5.03
N ARG A 6 55.83 -34.26 5.15
CA ARG A 6 55.95 -32.98 4.45
C ARG A 6 56.44 -33.16 3.01
N ARG A 7 56.09 -32.19 2.13
CA ARG A 7 56.97 -31.48 1.15
C ARG A 7 56.11 -30.46 0.40
N THR A 8 56.36 -29.20 0.55
CA THR A 8 57.33 -28.17 0.11
C THR A 8 57.19 -27.71 -1.35
N HIS A 9 56.82 -26.43 -1.47
CA HIS A 9 57.34 -25.31 -2.27
C HIS A 9 57.46 -25.37 -3.78
N LEU A 10 56.98 -24.29 -4.39
CA LEU A 10 57.61 -23.31 -5.31
C LEU A 10 56.44 -22.59 -6.05
N GLY A 11 56.19 -21.35 -6.04
CA GLY A 11 56.96 -20.14 -5.96
C GLY A 11 57.41 -19.64 -7.36
N VAL A 12 56.57 -18.86 -8.13
CA VAL A 12 57.14 -17.95 -9.12
C VAL A 12 56.30 -16.67 -9.20
N ARG A 13 57.05 -15.59 -9.05
CA ARG A 13 56.63 -14.17 -9.09
C ARG A 13 56.44 -13.65 -10.52
N ALA A 14 55.69 -12.55 -10.58
CA ALA A 14 55.49 -11.60 -11.69
C ALA A 14 56.78 -11.01 -12.28
N PRO A 15 56.68 -10.29 -13.43
CA PRO A 15 57.04 -8.87 -13.31
C PRO A 15 56.12 -7.90 -14.04
N SER A 16 56.08 -6.72 -13.49
CA SER A 16 55.58 -5.42 -13.95
C SER A 16 56.45 -4.82 -15.07
N ARG A 17 55.82 -3.99 -15.97
CA ARG A 17 56.47 -2.85 -16.64
C ARG A 17 55.41 -1.95 -17.29
N THR A 18 55.16 -0.79 -16.75
CA THR A 18 55.48 0.59 -17.11
C THR A 18 55.28 1.02 -18.57
N ALA A 19 54.51 2.07 -18.71
CA ALA A 19 54.34 2.91 -19.87
C ALA A 19 55.63 3.71 -20.28
N PRO A 20 55.70 4.34 -21.47
CA PRO A 20 55.39 5.76 -21.50
C PRO A 20 54.70 6.29 -22.79
N ALA A 21 54.31 7.57 -22.67
CA ALA A 21 53.73 8.44 -23.64
C ALA A 21 54.72 8.95 -24.73
N THR A 22 54.15 9.41 -25.86
CA THR A 22 54.43 10.66 -26.60
C THR A 22 53.85 10.55 -28.01
N ALA A 23 52.93 11.37 -28.39
CA ALA A 23 53.01 12.67 -29.05
C ALA A 23 53.20 12.64 -30.59
N SER A 24 52.22 13.22 -31.27
CA SER A 24 52.37 14.25 -32.31
C SER A 24 52.22 13.93 -33.81
N MET A 25 51.24 14.62 -34.36
CA MET A 25 51.23 15.44 -35.60
C MET A 25 50.90 14.83 -36.97
N ALA A 26 49.85 15.49 -37.50
CA ALA A 26 49.67 15.97 -38.90
C ALA A 26 49.42 14.96 -40.00
N GLY A 27 48.28 14.96 -40.67
CA GLY A 27 47.79 15.95 -41.62
C GLY A 27 47.45 15.29 -42.93
N THR A 28 46.34 15.62 -43.50
CA THR A 28 46.01 15.87 -44.89
C THR A 28 44.78 15.12 -45.48
N LEU A 29 43.79 15.99 -45.72
CA LEU A 29 42.96 16.15 -46.97
C LEU A 29 42.18 14.96 -47.57
N ARG A 30 40.90 15.19 -47.59
CA ARG A 30 39.70 14.76 -48.33
C ARG A 30 39.89 14.37 -49.79
N PRO A 31 38.92 13.62 -50.46
CA PRO A 31 37.54 14.11 -50.65
C PRO A 31 36.42 13.08 -50.52
N GLY A 32 35.23 13.62 -50.37
CA GLY A 32 33.97 13.01 -50.05
C GLY A 32 33.27 12.23 -51.17
N VAL A 33 32.31 11.42 -50.70
CA VAL A 33 31.12 10.94 -51.45
C VAL A 33 29.98 10.70 -50.49
N PRO A 34 28.71 10.80 -50.83
CA PRO A 34 27.63 11.27 -49.99
C PRO A 34 26.97 10.15 -49.14
N SER A 35 26.62 10.55 -47.93
CA SER A 35 25.78 9.82 -47.02
C SER A 35 24.36 9.63 -47.54
N ARG A 36 23.92 8.40 -47.73
CA ARG A 36 22.51 8.07 -47.83
C ARG A 36 21.97 7.76 -46.43
N SER A 37 21.13 8.65 -45.99
CA SER A 37 20.22 8.51 -44.87
C SER A 37 19.35 7.26 -44.98
N GLY A 38 19.44 6.34 -44.00
CA GLY A 38 18.60 5.18 -43.93
C GLY A 38 18.74 4.38 -42.64
N SER A 39 18.63 5.05 -41.47
CA SER A 39 18.62 4.37 -40.16
C SER A 39 17.67 4.98 -39.14
N GLY A 40 16.71 5.81 -39.57
CA GLY A 40 15.72 6.41 -38.68
C GLY A 40 14.51 5.53 -38.35
N ALA A 41 14.23 4.49 -39.16
CA ALA A 41 13.00 3.68 -38.97
C ALA A 41 13.17 2.47 -38.04
N GLN A 42 14.38 1.93 -37.89
CA GLN A 42 14.61 0.78 -37.00
C GLN A 42 14.85 1.14 -35.53
N GLN A 43 15.23 2.36 -35.22
CA GLN A 43 15.34 2.83 -33.84
C GLN A 43 14.00 3.25 -33.25
N GLN A 44 13.03 3.66 -34.06
CA GLN A 44 11.68 3.99 -33.55
C GLN A 44 10.83 2.75 -33.24
N GLN A 45 11.06 1.61 -33.89
CA GLN A 45 10.34 0.37 -33.57
C GLN A 45 10.83 -0.36 -32.32
N ARG A 46 12.07 -0.13 -31.89
CA ARG A 46 12.57 -0.65 -30.60
C ARG A 46 12.19 0.20 -29.39
N GLN A 47 11.77 1.44 -29.57
CA GLN A 47 11.28 2.30 -28.48
C GLN A 47 9.79 2.18 -28.19
N LEU A 48 9.01 1.51 -29.05
CA LEU A 48 7.57 1.30 -28.86
C LEU A 48 7.19 0.01 -28.12
N SER A 49 8.14 -0.86 -27.79
CA SER A 49 7.90 -2.08 -27.01
C SER A 49 8.20 -1.91 -25.50
N HIS A 50 8.75 -0.80 -25.06
CA HIS A 50 8.79 -0.37 -23.67
C HIS A 50 7.92 0.88 -23.56
N GLY A 51 6.61 0.65 -23.67
CA GLY A 51 5.63 1.67 -23.36
C GLY A 51 5.96 2.23 -21.98
N ASP A 52 6.24 3.51 -21.97
CA ASP A 52 6.31 4.39 -20.83
C ASP A 52 4.95 4.31 -20.06
N LEU A 53 4.72 3.19 -19.38
CA LEU A 53 3.83 3.12 -18.23
C LEU A 53 4.50 4.05 -17.23
N ARG A 54 4.16 5.34 -17.29
CA ARG A 54 4.46 6.29 -16.22
C ARG A 54 4.08 5.57 -14.95
N ARG A 55 5.07 5.11 -14.20
CA ARG A 55 4.88 4.50 -12.88
C ARG A 55 4.16 5.54 -12.08
N THR A 56 2.84 5.38 -11.92
CA THR A 56 2.01 6.35 -11.22
C THR A 56 2.39 6.27 -9.76
N GLU A 57 3.07 7.30 -9.28
CA GLU A 57 3.35 7.43 -7.86
C GLU A 57 2.00 7.58 -7.13
N THR A 58 1.81 6.79 -6.09
CA THR A 58 0.64 6.85 -5.21
C THR A 58 1.09 7.22 -3.81
N SER A 59 0.42 8.19 -3.19
CA SER A 59 0.65 8.50 -1.78
C SER A 59 0.15 7.37 -0.90
N MET A 60 0.77 7.19 0.26
CA MET A 60 0.27 6.28 1.27
C MET A 60 -1.09 6.75 1.78
N ARG A 61 -2.03 5.81 1.95
CA ARG A 61 -3.32 6.09 2.59
C ARG A 61 -3.13 6.10 4.10
N VAL A 62 -3.66 7.09 4.78
CA VAL A 62 -3.56 7.22 6.22
C VAL A 62 -4.93 7.44 6.84
N MET A 63 -5.29 6.56 7.75
CA MET A 63 -6.55 6.61 8.49
C MET A 63 -6.27 6.76 9.97
N VAL A 64 -7.16 7.42 10.68
CA VAL A 64 -7.13 7.52 12.14
C VAL A 64 -8.34 6.80 12.71
N ARG A 65 -8.13 5.96 13.72
CA ARG A 65 -9.20 5.34 14.50
C ARG A 65 -9.11 5.82 15.94
N VAL A 66 -10.16 6.41 16.42
CA VAL A 66 -10.27 6.88 17.82
C VAL A 66 -10.89 5.78 18.66
N ARG A 67 -10.21 5.41 19.75
CA ARG A 67 -10.80 4.58 20.81
C ARG A 67 -11.45 5.52 21.81
N GLY A 68 -12.79 5.45 21.92
CA GLY A 68 -13.52 6.17 22.95
C GLY A 68 -13.26 5.61 24.35
N THR A 69 -13.15 6.49 25.32
CA THR A 69 -13.15 6.12 26.73
C THR A 69 -14.59 6.14 27.27
N ALA A 70 -14.91 5.24 28.20
CA ALA A 70 -16.24 5.15 28.80
C ALA A 70 -16.62 6.39 29.64
N SER A 71 -15.70 7.31 29.91
CA SER A 71 -15.92 8.53 30.66
C SER A 71 -16.37 9.66 29.73
N THR A 72 -17.67 9.85 29.63
CA THR A 72 -18.32 10.99 28.98
C THR A 72 -17.97 12.32 29.70
N GLY A 73 -16.93 13.01 29.29
CA GLY A 73 -16.62 14.34 29.82
C GLY A 73 -15.17 14.80 29.65
N ASN A 74 -14.24 13.92 29.34
CA ASN A 74 -12.80 14.23 29.26
C ASN A 74 -12.19 14.04 27.85
N SER A 75 -13.02 13.95 26.82
CA SER A 75 -12.51 13.78 25.46
C SER A 75 -11.75 15.02 25.00
N VAL A 76 -10.47 14.83 24.65
CA VAL A 76 -9.60 15.88 24.10
C VAL A 76 -9.63 15.90 22.55
N LEU A 77 -10.42 15.02 21.94
CA LEU A 77 -10.52 14.86 20.50
C LEU A 77 -11.92 15.24 20.00
N VAL A 78 -11.97 15.99 18.92
CA VAL A 78 -13.19 16.29 18.18
C VAL A 78 -13.08 15.74 16.76
N THR A 79 -14.05 14.94 16.36
CA THR A 79 -14.14 14.31 15.06
C THR A 79 -15.40 14.75 14.32
N GLU A 80 -15.40 14.64 13.00
CA GLU A 80 -16.54 14.97 12.13
C GLU A 80 -17.47 13.76 11.99
N GLY A 81 -18.25 13.42 13.05
CA GLY A 81 -19.14 12.26 13.09
C GLY A 81 -18.42 10.93 13.16
N ALA A 82 -19.12 9.82 12.82
CA ALA A 82 -18.57 8.46 12.88
C ALA A 82 -17.46 8.24 11.82
N ARG A 83 -17.53 8.95 10.68
CA ARG A 83 -16.59 8.91 9.56
C ARG A 83 -16.38 10.32 9.02
N GLY A 84 -15.17 10.85 9.16
CA GLY A 84 -14.79 12.18 8.69
C GLY A 84 -13.39 12.18 8.08
N GLU A 85 -12.87 13.36 7.80
CA GLU A 85 -11.52 13.56 7.27
C GLU A 85 -10.64 14.37 8.24
N ARG A 86 -11.23 15.03 9.24
CA ARG A 86 -10.52 15.90 10.17
C ARG A 86 -10.65 15.43 11.60
N ILE A 87 -9.56 15.61 12.33
CA ILE A 87 -9.51 15.42 13.77
C ILE A 87 -8.86 16.65 14.42
N THR A 88 -9.53 17.20 15.41
CA THR A 88 -9.06 18.37 16.16
C THR A 88 -8.72 17.96 17.58
N VAL A 89 -7.49 18.26 18.00
CA VAL A 89 -6.99 18.00 19.35
C VAL A 89 -7.11 19.29 20.14
N ILE A 90 -7.75 19.23 21.30
CA ILE A 90 -7.93 20.36 22.23
C ILE A 90 -6.86 20.24 23.32
N GLN A 91 -5.95 21.21 23.38
CA GLN A 91 -4.92 21.33 24.41
C GLN A 91 -5.31 22.45 25.35
N GLU A 92 -5.75 22.14 26.55
CA GLU A 92 -5.99 23.13 27.61
C GLU A 92 -4.65 23.41 28.31
N THR A 93 -4.01 24.52 27.99
CA THR A 93 -2.73 24.94 28.60
C THR A 93 -2.93 25.78 29.86
N GLN A 94 -4.08 26.44 29.98
CA GLN A 94 -4.50 27.21 31.17
C GLN A 94 -6.03 27.37 31.17
N PRO A 95 -6.68 27.68 32.32
CA PRO A 95 -8.15 27.82 32.41
C PRO A 95 -8.77 28.85 31.45
N SER A 96 -7.96 29.71 30.82
CA SER A 96 -8.41 30.79 29.94
C SER A 96 -7.90 30.68 28.49
N SER A 97 -7.07 29.68 28.14
CA SER A 97 -6.54 29.51 26.76
C SER A 97 -6.52 28.05 26.33
N SER A 98 -7.42 27.67 25.43
CA SER A 98 -7.37 26.39 24.74
C SER A 98 -6.60 26.56 23.42
N ARG A 99 -5.57 25.75 23.20
CA ARG A 99 -4.88 25.64 21.93
C ARG A 99 -5.44 24.44 21.16
N THR A 100 -5.88 24.67 19.94
CA THR A 100 -6.41 23.60 19.09
C THR A 100 -5.43 23.28 17.97
N LYS A 101 -5.23 21.99 17.67
CA LYS A 101 -4.44 21.52 16.53
C LYS A 101 -5.30 20.58 15.69
N THR A 102 -5.50 20.93 14.42
CA THR A 102 -6.33 20.15 13.49
C THR A 102 -5.44 19.43 12.49
N TYR A 103 -5.76 18.15 12.24
CA TYR A 103 -5.12 17.31 11.25
C TYR A 103 -6.15 16.84 10.23
N ALA A 104 -5.70 16.60 8.99
CA ALA A 104 -6.52 16.07 7.90
C ALA A 104 -5.93 14.75 7.37
N PHE A 105 -6.76 13.71 7.37
CA PHE A 105 -6.41 12.36 6.91
C PHE A 105 -7.34 11.90 5.80
N ASP A 106 -7.11 10.72 5.25
CA ASP A 106 -7.99 10.16 4.22
C ASP A 106 -9.32 9.70 4.83
N HIS A 107 -9.27 9.15 6.05
CA HIS A 107 -10.44 8.87 6.89
C HIS A 107 -10.10 9.05 8.36
N VAL A 108 -11.04 9.59 9.11
CA VAL A 108 -11.03 9.66 10.57
C VAL A 108 -12.27 8.92 11.08
N LEU A 109 -12.05 7.82 11.76
CA LEU A 109 -13.08 6.97 12.34
C LEU A 109 -13.19 7.28 13.84
N SER A 110 -14.35 7.73 14.28
CA SER A 110 -14.60 8.02 15.70
C SER A 110 -14.78 6.73 16.50
N ALA A 111 -15.05 6.89 17.80
CA ALA A 111 -15.38 5.78 18.68
C ALA A 111 -16.67 5.01 18.29
N GLU A 112 -17.54 5.65 17.52
CA GLU A 112 -18.80 5.08 17.04
C GLU A 112 -18.62 4.19 15.80
N ALA A 113 -17.43 4.24 15.14
CA ALA A 113 -17.16 3.47 13.94
C ALA A 113 -17.00 1.98 14.27
N ASP A 114 -17.82 1.16 13.64
CA ASP A 114 -17.79 -0.30 13.79
C ASP A 114 -16.62 -0.95 13.02
N GLN A 115 -16.37 -2.22 13.28
CA GLN A 115 -15.32 -2.99 12.62
C GLN A 115 -15.52 -3.12 11.10
N ASN A 116 -16.77 -3.07 10.63
CA ASN A 116 -17.08 -3.16 9.22
C ASN A 116 -16.72 -1.87 8.46
N MET A 117 -16.94 -0.70 9.06
CA MET A 117 -16.49 0.58 8.51
C MET A 117 -14.97 0.61 8.40
N VAL A 118 -14.26 0.19 9.48
CA VAL A 118 -12.79 0.10 9.47
C VAL A 118 -12.30 -0.81 8.35
N TYR A 119 -12.89 -1.99 8.20
CA TYR A 119 -12.52 -2.94 7.15
C TYR A 119 -12.75 -2.36 5.75
N THR A 120 -13.93 -1.80 5.50
CA THR A 120 -14.31 -1.27 4.19
C THR A 120 -13.37 -0.15 3.74
N ASP A 121 -13.05 0.76 4.66
CA ASP A 121 -12.21 1.91 4.36
C ASP A 121 -10.72 1.56 4.27
N ALA A 122 -10.24 0.64 5.12
CA ALA A 122 -8.81 0.28 5.15
C ALA A 122 -8.43 -0.74 4.08
N VAL A 123 -9.23 -1.80 3.91
CA VAL A 123 -8.83 -3.00 3.15
C VAL A 123 -9.68 -3.24 1.92
N GLY A 124 -10.94 -2.80 1.90
CA GLY A 124 -11.88 -3.15 0.83
C GLY A 124 -11.29 -2.98 -0.57
N SER A 125 -10.77 -1.80 -0.90
CA SER A 125 -10.13 -1.53 -2.20
C SER A 125 -8.76 -2.19 -2.37
N LEU A 126 -8.00 -2.37 -1.28
CA LEU A 126 -6.68 -3.02 -1.33
C LEU A 126 -6.80 -4.52 -1.62
N LEU A 127 -7.89 -5.17 -1.19
CA LEU A 127 -8.13 -6.57 -1.52
C LEU A 127 -8.34 -6.76 -3.02
N ASP A 128 -9.07 -5.87 -3.68
CA ASP A 128 -9.22 -5.89 -5.13
C ASP A 128 -7.86 -5.71 -5.84
N ASP A 129 -7.01 -4.83 -5.32
CA ASP A 129 -5.65 -4.64 -5.82
C ASP A 129 -4.79 -5.91 -5.66
N VAL A 130 -4.92 -6.63 -4.55
CA VAL A 130 -4.23 -7.92 -4.33
C VAL A 130 -4.66 -8.94 -5.38
N LEU A 131 -5.95 -9.02 -5.70
CA LEU A 131 -6.49 -9.91 -6.75
C LEU A 131 -6.00 -9.52 -8.16
N LEU A 132 -5.60 -8.26 -8.36
CA LEU A 132 -4.93 -7.80 -9.59
C LEU A 132 -3.42 -8.07 -9.60
N GLY A 133 -2.86 -8.64 -8.52
CA GLY A 133 -1.45 -9.00 -8.41
C GLY A 133 -0.56 -7.93 -7.75
N TYR A 134 -1.13 -6.88 -7.15
CA TYR A 134 -0.34 -5.91 -6.39
C TYR A 134 0.03 -6.44 -5.00
N ASN A 135 1.17 -5.98 -4.50
CA ASN A 135 1.51 -6.11 -3.09
C ASN A 135 0.82 -4.99 -2.31
N CYS A 136 0.10 -5.35 -1.26
CA CYS A 136 -0.60 -4.40 -0.38
C CYS A 136 -0.17 -4.61 1.07
N THR A 137 -0.11 -3.53 1.83
CA THR A 137 0.22 -3.58 3.26
C THR A 137 -0.69 -2.65 4.05
N VAL A 138 -1.23 -3.17 5.14
CA VAL A 138 -1.96 -2.37 6.15
C VAL A 138 -1.30 -2.57 7.48
N PHE A 139 -0.95 -1.50 8.18
CA PHE A 139 -0.41 -1.62 9.53
C PHE A 139 -1.08 -0.67 10.52
N ALA A 140 -1.35 -1.21 11.72
CA ALA A 140 -1.86 -0.47 12.85
C ALA A 140 -0.71 0.09 13.68
N TYR A 141 -0.73 1.40 13.94
CA TYR A 141 0.28 2.14 14.69
C TYR A 141 -0.39 2.98 15.79
N GLY A 142 0.20 3.03 16.96
CA GLY A 142 -0.27 3.84 18.07
C GLY A 142 0.15 3.27 19.41
N GLN A 143 -0.22 3.95 20.50
CA GLN A 143 0.07 3.59 21.87
C GLN A 143 -0.56 2.22 22.25
N THR A 144 0.01 1.54 23.25
CA THR A 144 -0.63 0.37 23.88
C THR A 144 -2.00 0.74 24.42
N GLY A 145 -2.99 -0.13 24.23
CA GLY A 145 -4.37 0.10 24.69
C GLY A 145 -5.24 0.94 23.74
N THR A 146 -4.74 1.50 22.65
CA THR A 146 -5.56 2.26 21.67
C THR A 146 -6.33 1.39 20.68
N GLY A 147 -6.17 0.06 20.71
CA GLY A 147 -6.97 -0.87 19.91
C GLY A 147 -6.31 -1.35 18.63
N LYS A 148 -4.97 -1.38 18.51
CA LYS A 148 -4.25 -1.94 17.34
C LYS A 148 -4.66 -3.39 17.05
N THR A 149 -4.47 -4.28 18.04
CA THR A 149 -4.81 -5.70 17.93
C THR A 149 -6.32 -5.90 17.76
N HIS A 150 -7.16 -5.10 18.43
CA HIS A 150 -8.61 -5.11 18.23
C HIS A 150 -8.97 -4.71 16.79
N THR A 151 -8.27 -3.76 16.20
CA THR A 151 -8.48 -3.37 14.81
C THR A 151 -8.06 -4.48 13.84
N MET A 152 -6.92 -5.16 14.09
CA MET A 152 -6.38 -6.18 13.19
C MET A 152 -7.04 -7.54 13.38
N GLU A 153 -7.04 -8.07 14.60
CA GLU A 153 -7.59 -9.39 14.92
C GLU A 153 -9.05 -9.30 15.38
N GLY A 154 -9.34 -8.39 16.32
CA GLY A 154 -10.64 -8.25 16.94
C GLY A 154 -11.04 -9.50 17.71
N ASP A 155 -12.34 -9.85 17.69
CA ASP A 155 -12.83 -11.10 18.25
C ASP A 155 -12.64 -12.23 17.22
N LEU A 156 -11.85 -13.24 17.61
CA LEU A 156 -11.56 -14.42 16.78
C LEU A 156 -12.57 -15.55 16.98
N ALA A 157 -13.64 -15.35 17.78
CA ALA A 157 -14.67 -16.37 17.94
C ALA A 157 -15.35 -16.68 16.60
N SER A 158 -15.64 -17.96 16.39
CA SER A 158 -16.44 -18.38 15.24
C SER A 158 -17.92 -18.17 15.56
N TYR A 159 -18.65 -17.54 14.65
CA TYR A 159 -20.07 -17.25 14.81
C TYR A 159 -20.84 -17.72 13.57
N MET A 160 -21.75 -18.70 13.73
CA MET A 160 -22.60 -19.23 12.65
C MET A 160 -21.84 -19.47 11.32
N GLU A 161 -20.73 -20.21 11.38
CA GLU A 161 -19.85 -20.53 10.25
C GLU A 161 -19.13 -19.31 9.61
N THR A 162 -19.22 -18.14 10.24
CA THR A 162 -18.57 -16.91 9.80
C THR A 162 -17.67 -16.35 10.93
N TYR A 163 -17.38 -15.07 10.87
CA TYR A 163 -16.63 -14.34 11.91
C TYR A 163 -17.59 -13.59 12.84
N ALA A 164 -17.13 -13.29 14.06
CA ALA A 164 -17.88 -12.52 15.05
C ALA A 164 -18.14 -11.07 14.56
N PRO A 165 -19.21 -10.38 15.02
CA PRO A 165 -19.47 -8.98 14.69
C PRO A 165 -18.30 -8.06 15.01
N GLU A 166 -17.59 -8.31 16.13
CA GLU A 166 -16.41 -7.57 16.57
C GLU A 166 -15.09 -8.09 15.99
N ALA A 167 -15.15 -8.98 15.00
CA ALA A 167 -13.97 -9.46 14.30
C ALA A 167 -13.24 -8.31 13.59
N GLY A 168 -11.92 -8.33 13.65
CA GLY A 168 -11.06 -7.31 13.06
C GLY A 168 -10.91 -7.45 11.54
N VAL A 169 -9.93 -6.72 11.04
CA VAL A 169 -9.62 -6.66 9.60
C VAL A 169 -9.19 -8.01 9.03
N ILE A 170 -8.39 -8.80 9.77
CA ILE A 170 -7.84 -10.08 9.28
C ILE A 170 -8.94 -11.12 9.03
N PRO A 171 -9.83 -11.44 9.98
CA PRO A 171 -10.91 -12.39 9.74
C PRO A 171 -11.82 -11.97 8.59
N ARG A 172 -12.21 -10.71 8.53
CA ARG A 172 -13.06 -10.16 7.46
C ARG A 172 -12.39 -10.29 6.08
N THR A 173 -11.08 -10.06 6.03
CA THR A 173 -10.29 -10.22 4.80
C THR A 173 -10.29 -11.68 4.34
N LEU A 174 -10.10 -12.65 5.24
CA LEU A 174 -10.10 -14.07 4.90
C LEU A 174 -11.45 -14.47 4.28
N TYR A 175 -12.57 -14.17 4.93
CA TYR A 175 -13.89 -14.54 4.41
C TYR A 175 -14.22 -13.82 3.10
N ARG A 176 -13.92 -12.54 2.98
CA ARG A 176 -14.17 -11.79 1.75
C ARG A 176 -13.31 -12.29 0.60
N LEU A 177 -12.03 -12.60 0.85
CA LEU A 177 -11.11 -13.14 -0.15
C LEU A 177 -11.66 -14.44 -0.74
N PHE A 178 -11.97 -15.44 0.10
CA PHE A 178 -12.48 -16.73 -0.38
C PHE A 178 -13.83 -16.57 -1.08
N HIS A 179 -14.74 -15.76 -0.56
CA HIS A 179 -16.02 -15.46 -1.21
C HIS A 179 -15.83 -14.91 -2.63
N VAL A 180 -14.88 -13.99 -2.83
CA VAL A 180 -14.61 -13.41 -4.16
C VAL A 180 -13.95 -14.44 -5.07
N LEU A 181 -12.97 -15.23 -4.59
CA LEU A 181 -12.28 -16.24 -5.38
C LEU A 181 -13.23 -17.35 -5.83
N GLU A 182 -14.09 -17.84 -4.94
CA GLU A 182 -15.09 -18.85 -5.25
C GLU A 182 -16.14 -18.35 -6.25
N SER A 183 -16.57 -17.08 -6.10
CA SER A 183 -17.54 -16.47 -7.03
C SER A 183 -16.99 -16.26 -8.44
N ARG A 184 -15.69 -16.10 -8.61
CA ARG A 184 -15.04 -15.94 -9.92
C ARG A 184 -14.82 -17.26 -10.65
N GLY A 185 -14.69 -18.36 -9.92
CA GLY A 185 -14.41 -19.68 -10.49
C GLY A 185 -12.99 -19.79 -11.10
N ASP A 186 -12.08 -18.90 -10.74
CA ASP A 186 -10.68 -18.92 -11.19
C ASP A 186 -9.90 -20.08 -10.54
N ASP A 187 -8.84 -20.56 -11.20
CA ASP A 187 -7.87 -21.49 -10.59
C ASP A 187 -6.93 -20.68 -9.69
N TYR A 188 -7.05 -20.87 -8.38
CA TYR A 188 -6.30 -20.08 -7.39
C TYR A 188 -5.61 -20.94 -6.33
N ALA A 189 -4.58 -20.38 -5.74
CA ALA A 189 -3.93 -20.89 -4.53
C ALA A 189 -3.70 -19.75 -3.54
N VAL A 190 -4.11 -19.95 -2.30
CA VAL A 190 -3.91 -19.00 -1.20
C VAL A 190 -2.98 -19.62 -0.18
N LYS A 191 -1.97 -18.85 0.27
CA LYS A 191 -1.05 -19.23 1.33
C LYS A 191 -1.05 -18.18 2.43
N MET A 192 -0.84 -18.62 3.63
CA MET A 192 -0.78 -17.81 4.83
C MET A 192 0.54 -18.02 5.56
N SER A 193 1.12 -16.95 6.09
CA SER A 193 2.20 -17.00 7.08
C SER A 193 1.95 -16.01 8.20
N LEU A 194 2.46 -16.30 9.38
CA LEU A 194 2.30 -15.47 10.57
C LEU A 194 3.61 -15.38 11.33
N ILE A 195 4.16 -14.17 11.42
CA ILE A 195 5.48 -13.91 11.99
C ILE A 195 5.34 -12.98 13.19
N GLU A 196 6.02 -13.32 14.26
CA GLU A 196 6.26 -12.42 15.38
C GLU A 196 7.67 -11.84 15.28
N LEU A 197 7.78 -10.53 15.46
CA LEU A 197 9.05 -9.85 15.64
C LEU A 197 9.10 -9.27 17.06
N TYR A 198 9.96 -9.85 17.87
CA TYR A 198 10.19 -9.45 19.25
C TYR A 198 11.67 -9.23 19.51
N ASN A 199 12.05 -8.09 20.05
CA ASN A 199 13.46 -7.77 20.36
C ASN A 199 14.40 -7.98 19.16
N GLU A 200 13.97 -7.56 17.96
CA GLU A 200 14.70 -7.78 16.69
C GLU A 200 14.91 -9.27 16.31
N GLU A 201 14.22 -10.21 16.96
CA GLU A 201 14.20 -11.63 16.61
C GLU A 201 12.91 -12.01 15.90
N LEU A 202 13.04 -12.78 14.83
CA LEU A 202 11.90 -13.27 14.05
C LEU A 202 11.54 -14.67 14.52
N ARG A 203 10.25 -14.90 14.78
CA ARG A 203 9.68 -16.18 15.15
C ARG A 203 8.52 -16.50 14.22
N ASP A 204 8.48 -17.73 13.71
CA ASP A 204 7.33 -18.26 13.00
C ASP A 204 6.29 -18.77 14.02
N LEU A 205 5.06 -18.23 13.92
CA LEU A 205 3.96 -18.62 14.81
C LEU A 205 3.18 -19.84 14.30
N LEU A 206 3.37 -20.24 13.03
CA LEU A 206 2.72 -21.40 12.44
C LEU A 206 3.63 -22.63 12.34
N GLY A 207 4.95 -22.42 12.36
CA GLY A 207 5.95 -23.47 12.25
C GLY A 207 6.01 -24.39 13.48
N ASP A 208 6.56 -25.59 13.30
CA ASP A 208 6.76 -26.57 14.37
C ASP A 208 7.72 -26.08 15.45
N GLU A 209 7.35 -26.22 16.72
CA GLU A 209 8.20 -25.84 17.87
C GLU A 209 9.48 -26.67 17.97
N HIS A 210 9.45 -27.89 17.46
CA HIS A 210 10.59 -28.82 17.50
C HIS A 210 11.64 -28.53 16.43
N VAL A 211 11.29 -27.77 15.39
CA VAL A 211 12.20 -27.35 14.33
C VAL A 211 12.55 -25.87 14.52
N SER A 212 13.41 -25.58 15.50
CA SER A 212 13.93 -24.23 15.75
C SER A 212 14.85 -23.77 14.61
N THR A 213 14.32 -23.67 13.42
CA THR A 213 15.02 -23.02 12.31
C THR A 213 14.95 -21.51 12.50
N GLN A 214 16.07 -20.94 12.89
CA GLN A 214 16.20 -19.50 13.01
C GLN A 214 15.90 -18.85 11.65
N LEU A 215 14.81 -18.06 11.57
CA LEU A 215 14.43 -17.35 10.35
C LEU A 215 15.57 -16.42 9.90
N ARG A 216 16.01 -16.59 8.66
CA ARG A 216 17.07 -15.75 8.06
C ARG A 216 16.48 -14.86 6.98
N MET A 217 16.92 -13.62 6.97
CA MET A 217 16.42 -12.58 6.06
C MET A 217 17.46 -12.28 4.99
N TYR A 218 17.05 -12.39 3.72
CA TYR A 218 17.88 -12.10 2.55
C TYR A 218 17.19 -11.13 1.61
N ASP A 219 17.97 -10.37 0.88
CA ASP A 219 17.46 -9.56 -0.23
C ASP A 219 17.21 -10.48 -1.44
N ASP A 220 16.03 -10.36 -2.09
CA ASP A 220 15.76 -11.09 -3.34
C ASP A 220 16.79 -10.65 -4.40
N PRO A 221 17.55 -11.58 -5.03
CA PRO A 221 18.50 -11.26 -6.09
C PRO A 221 17.88 -10.50 -7.26
N ARG A 222 16.57 -10.61 -7.44
CA ARG A 222 15.81 -9.91 -8.48
C ARG A 222 15.31 -8.53 -8.04
N GLY A 223 15.72 -8.06 -6.85
CA GLY A 223 15.33 -6.76 -6.32
C GLY A 223 13.84 -6.63 -5.96
N ARG A 224 13.16 -7.74 -5.63
CA ARG A 224 11.71 -7.76 -5.34
C ARG A 224 11.38 -7.71 -3.85
N GLY A 225 12.28 -7.16 -3.03
CA GLY A 225 12.10 -7.05 -1.60
C GLY A 225 12.88 -8.10 -0.83
N VAL A 226 12.40 -8.45 0.35
CA VAL A 226 13.06 -9.34 1.31
C VAL A 226 12.42 -10.72 1.27
N VAL A 227 13.26 -11.75 1.33
CA VAL A 227 12.87 -13.16 1.43
C VAL A 227 13.28 -13.70 2.80
N LEU A 228 12.35 -14.38 3.45
CA LEU A 228 12.59 -15.08 4.72
C LEU A 228 12.80 -16.56 4.43
N GLN A 229 14.00 -17.04 4.73
CA GLN A 229 14.33 -18.46 4.66
C GLN A 229 13.91 -19.15 5.97
N GLY A 230 13.26 -20.30 5.85
CA GLY A 230 12.78 -21.09 6.98
C GLY A 230 11.37 -20.71 7.45
N LEU A 231 10.72 -19.74 6.80
CA LEU A 231 9.33 -19.39 7.07
C LEU A 231 8.37 -20.40 6.45
N GLU A 232 7.43 -20.89 7.23
CA GLU A 232 6.36 -21.77 6.76
C GLU A 232 5.23 -20.95 6.11
N GLU A 233 4.93 -21.26 4.84
CA GLU A 233 3.77 -20.73 4.14
C GLU A 233 2.71 -21.83 4.03
N VAL A 234 1.70 -21.78 4.91
CA VAL A 234 0.64 -22.79 4.98
C VAL A 234 -0.41 -22.55 3.87
N PRO A 235 -0.70 -23.55 3.02
CA PRO A 235 -1.75 -23.42 2.04
C PRO A 235 -3.13 -23.41 2.70
N LEU A 236 -3.97 -22.45 2.32
CA LEU A 236 -5.33 -22.33 2.83
C LEU A 236 -6.33 -23.00 1.90
N THR A 237 -7.21 -23.80 2.47
CA THR A 237 -8.32 -24.47 1.75
C THR A 237 -9.63 -23.70 1.88
N SER A 238 -9.81 -22.91 2.95
CA SER A 238 -11.02 -22.14 3.22
C SER A 238 -10.75 -20.98 4.18
N ALA A 239 -11.68 -20.03 4.27
CA ALA A 239 -11.62 -18.95 5.24
C ALA A 239 -11.60 -19.46 6.70
N ALA A 240 -12.40 -20.48 7.01
CA ALA A 240 -12.45 -21.08 8.34
C ALA A 240 -11.11 -21.74 8.73
N HIS A 241 -10.42 -22.38 7.77
CA HIS A 241 -9.08 -22.92 7.99
C HIS A 241 -8.10 -21.78 8.30
N GLY A 242 -8.14 -20.67 7.55
CA GLY A 242 -7.30 -19.50 7.84
C GLY A 242 -7.57 -18.88 9.21
N LEU A 243 -8.85 -18.81 9.64
CA LEU A 243 -9.22 -18.32 10.97
C LEU A 243 -8.72 -19.24 12.09
N SER A 244 -8.77 -20.56 11.90
CA SER A 244 -8.26 -21.53 12.89
C SER A 244 -6.75 -21.40 13.08
N LEU A 245 -5.99 -21.21 11.97
CA LEU A 245 -4.55 -20.97 12.01
C LEU A 245 -4.21 -19.61 12.66
N LEU A 246 -5.00 -18.58 12.38
CA LEU A 246 -4.82 -17.29 13.04
C LEU A 246 -5.00 -17.40 14.56
N ARG A 247 -6.05 -18.10 15.00
CA ARG A 247 -6.31 -18.35 16.43
C ARG A 247 -5.15 -19.11 17.07
N TYR A 248 -4.69 -20.18 16.44
CA TYR A 248 -3.56 -20.97 16.91
C TYR A 248 -2.29 -20.11 17.07
N GLY A 249 -1.96 -19.27 16.07
CA GLY A 249 -0.79 -18.39 16.13
C GLY A 249 -0.94 -17.28 17.17
N SER A 250 -2.15 -16.72 17.35
CA SER A 250 -2.44 -15.72 18.38
C SER A 250 -2.30 -16.31 19.80
N GLU A 251 -2.78 -17.54 20.03
CA GLU A 251 -2.58 -18.26 21.29
C GLU A 251 -1.10 -18.48 21.59
N ARG A 252 -0.29 -18.89 20.61
CA ARG A 252 1.17 -19.06 20.75
C ARG A 252 1.87 -17.73 21.07
N ARG A 253 1.45 -16.64 20.43
CA ARG A 253 1.93 -15.29 20.77
C ARG A 253 1.63 -14.94 22.23
N HIS A 254 0.42 -15.26 22.73
CA HIS A 254 0.01 -15.02 24.12
C HIS A 254 0.76 -15.90 25.12
N VAL A 255 0.95 -17.20 24.86
CA VAL A 255 1.70 -18.11 25.76
C VAL A 255 3.16 -17.67 25.89
N ALA A 256 3.80 -17.30 24.80
CA ALA A 256 5.15 -16.73 24.83
C ALA A 256 5.21 -15.45 25.67
N SER A 257 4.14 -14.67 25.67
CA SER A 257 4.01 -13.43 26.44
C SER A 257 3.87 -13.64 27.95
N THR A 258 3.14 -14.65 28.38
CA THR A 258 2.97 -14.98 29.81
C THR A 258 4.26 -15.48 30.46
N LEU A 259 5.10 -16.19 29.72
CA LEU A 259 6.42 -16.67 30.18
C LEU A 259 7.45 -15.53 30.32
N CYS A 260 7.26 -14.39 29.59
CA CYS A 260 8.20 -13.27 29.56
C CYS A 260 7.65 -11.92 30.05
N ASN A 261 6.54 -11.89 30.82
CA ASN A 261 5.91 -10.66 31.37
C ASN A 261 5.37 -9.66 30.33
N HIS A 262 4.06 -9.75 30.01
CA HIS A 262 3.23 -8.73 29.32
C HIS A 262 3.65 -8.33 27.90
N THR A 263 3.53 -9.22 26.91
CA THR A 263 4.33 -9.03 25.70
C THR A 263 3.57 -8.82 24.39
N SER A 264 2.24 -8.95 24.33
CA SER A 264 1.52 -8.63 23.08
C SER A 264 1.64 -7.13 22.68
N SER A 265 1.85 -6.25 23.68
CA SER A 265 2.10 -4.83 23.41
C SER A 265 3.53 -4.52 22.98
N ARG A 266 4.45 -5.49 23.07
CA ARG A 266 5.89 -5.31 22.85
C ARG A 266 6.43 -6.06 21.64
N SER A 267 5.62 -6.87 20.97
CA SER A 267 5.99 -7.56 19.74
C SER A 267 5.19 -7.06 18.56
N HIS A 268 5.82 -7.06 17.38
CA HIS A 268 5.12 -6.81 16.12
C HIS A 268 4.65 -8.14 15.55
N CYS A 269 3.43 -8.18 15.04
CA CYS A 269 2.88 -9.34 14.38
C CYS A 269 2.62 -9.03 12.91
N VAL A 270 3.15 -9.86 12.02
CA VAL A 270 2.97 -9.72 10.57
C VAL A 270 2.21 -10.93 10.04
N PHE A 271 0.97 -10.70 9.68
CA PHE A 271 0.12 -11.66 8.99
C PHE A 271 0.24 -11.42 7.49
N THR A 272 0.58 -12.44 6.72
CA THR A 272 0.74 -12.34 5.27
C THR A 272 -0.15 -13.33 4.56
N LEU A 273 -0.95 -12.85 3.61
CA LEU A 273 -1.66 -13.65 2.62
C LEU A 273 -0.97 -13.52 1.27
N THR A 274 -0.63 -14.64 0.64
CA THR A 274 -0.12 -14.70 -0.74
C THR A 274 -1.18 -15.38 -1.60
N VAL A 275 -1.74 -14.63 -2.54
CA VAL A 275 -2.79 -15.07 -3.46
C VAL A 275 -2.18 -15.27 -4.83
N GLN A 276 -2.31 -16.47 -5.39
CA GLN A 276 -1.86 -16.79 -6.73
C GLN A 276 -3.10 -17.13 -7.56
N ILE A 277 -3.29 -16.45 -8.67
CA ILE A 277 -4.43 -16.65 -9.58
C ILE A 277 -3.86 -16.95 -10.95
N LYS A 278 -4.31 -18.05 -11.56
CA LYS A 278 -4.04 -18.32 -12.96
C LYS A 278 -5.08 -17.61 -13.81
N ASP A 279 -4.61 -16.87 -14.78
CA ASP A 279 -5.43 -16.12 -15.72
C ASP A 279 -5.04 -16.48 -17.13
N THR A 280 -5.97 -16.40 -18.04
CA THR A 280 -5.70 -16.58 -19.46
C THR A 280 -5.60 -15.19 -20.09
N GLY A 281 -4.40 -14.83 -20.52
CA GLY A 281 -4.16 -13.56 -21.19
C GLY A 281 -4.97 -13.39 -22.48
N ALA A 282 -5.06 -12.16 -22.97
CA ALA A 282 -5.82 -11.82 -24.19
C ALA A 282 -5.38 -12.62 -25.45
N ARG A 283 -4.20 -13.22 -25.44
CA ARG A 283 -3.66 -14.07 -26.53
C ARG A 283 -3.74 -15.57 -26.22
N GLY A 284 -4.47 -15.99 -25.19
CA GLY A 284 -4.53 -17.37 -24.73
C GLY A 284 -3.30 -17.84 -23.95
N GLU A 285 -2.45 -16.91 -23.52
CA GLU A 285 -1.26 -17.19 -22.71
C GLU A 285 -1.67 -17.44 -21.25
N GLU A 286 -1.12 -18.48 -20.64
CA GLU A 286 -1.32 -18.73 -19.21
C GLU A 286 -0.48 -17.72 -18.40
N LEU A 287 -1.15 -16.78 -17.78
CA LEU A 287 -0.56 -15.80 -16.87
C LEU A 287 -0.79 -16.20 -15.43
N MET A 288 0.18 -15.94 -14.56
CA MET A 288 0.06 -16.08 -13.12
C MET A 288 0.16 -14.71 -12.48
N ARG A 289 -0.89 -14.27 -11.81
CA ARG A 289 -0.89 -13.08 -10.96
C ARG A 289 -0.60 -13.49 -9.53
N ILE A 290 0.31 -12.79 -8.87
CA ILE A 290 0.72 -13.07 -7.49
C ILE A 290 0.55 -11.78 -6.70
N GLY A 291 -0.49 -11.70 -5.89
CA GLY A 291 -0.71 -10.60 -4.95
C GLY A 291 -0.31 -10.99 -3.53
N LYS A 292 0.26 -10.05 -2.79
CA LYS A 292 0.56 -10.20 -1.35
C LYS A 292 -0.20 -9.17 -0.55
N LEU A 293 -0.82 -9.60 0.55
CA LEU A 293 -1.42 -8.72 1.53
C LEU A 293 -0.76 -8.93 2.88
N ASN A 294 -0.07 -7.90 3.36
CA ASN A 294 0.51 -7.88 4.70
C ASN A 294 -0.40 -7.09 5.63
N LEU A 295 -0.86 -7.71 6.71
CA LEU A 295 -1.63 -7.07 7.78
C LEU A 295 -0.76 -7.09 9.04
N VAL A 296 -0.38 -5.90 9.52
CA VAL A 296 0.68 -5.76 10.52
C VAL A 296 0.15 -5.09 11.78
N ASP A 297 0.19 -5.82 12.90
CA ASP A 297 -0.05 -5.28 14.24
C ASP A 297 1.28 -4.87 14.86
N LEU A 298 1.54 -3.57 14.94
CA LEU A 298 2.78 -3.04 15.50
C LEU A 298 2.76 -3.03 17.03
N ALA A 299 3.92 -3.11 17.65
CA ALA A 299 4.10 -2.85 19.08
C ALA A 299 3.63 -1.45 19.48
N GLY A 300 3.49 -1.19 20.76
CA GLY A 300 3.09 0.12 21.28
C GLY A 300 4.14 1.20 21.00
N SER A 301 3.68 2.38 20.61
CA SER A 301 4.53 3.53 20.24
C SER A 301 4.93 4.41 21.42
N GLU A 302 4.48 4.09 22.63
CA GLU A 302 4.74 4.86 23.84
C GLU A 302 6.22 4.93 24.22
N SER A 303 6.62 6.03 24.84
CA SER A 303 7.99 6.26 25.30
C SER A 303 8.36 5.41 26.51
N ILE A 304 9.62 4.91 26.53
CA ILE A 304 10.20 4.08 27.63
C ILE A 304 10.08 4.75 28.98
N GLY A 305 10.18 6.08 29.06
CA GLY A 305 10.16 6.84 30.30
C GLY A 305 8.88 6.65 31.14
N ARG A 306 7.75 6.32 30.52
CA ARG A 306 6.47 6.05 31.20
C ARG A 306 6.34 4.62 31.73
N SER A 307 7.13 3.66 31.23
CA SER A 307 6.98 2.24 31.60
C SER A 307 7.58 1.89 32.97
N GLY A 308 8.26 2.80 33.67
CA GLY A 308 8.84 2.58 35.00
C GLY A 308 9.85 1.41 35.09
N ALA A 309 10.43 1.03 33.96
CA ALA A 309 11.25 -0.17 33.84
C ALA A 309 12.68 0.07 34.31
N GLU A 310 13.14 -0.69 35.32
CA GLU A 310 14.50 -0.66 35.81
C GLU A 310 15.36 -1.80 35.18
N ASN A 311 16.63 -1.49 34.89
CA ASN A 311 17.69 -2.45 34.47
C ASN A 311 17.42 -3.30 33.21
N LYS A 312 17.15 -4.60 33.34
CA LYS A 312 16.95 -5.53 32.21
C LYS A 312 15.72 -5.14 31.36
N ARG A 313 14.65 -4.68 32.00
CA ARG A 313 13.43 -4.22 31.33
C ARG A 313 13.66 -2.93 30.53
N ALA A 314 14.55 -2.05 30.99
CA ALA A 314 14.91 -0.84 30.24
C ALA A 314 15.67 -1.16 28.95
N ARG A 315 16.53 -2.20 28.93
CA ARG A 315 17.22 -2.66 27.71
C ARG A 315 16.25 -3.31 26.72
N GLU A 316 15.34 -4.13 27.22
CA GLU A 316 14.28 -4.77 26.42
C GLU A 316 13.36 -3.69 25.78
N ALA A 317 12.85 -2.78 26.58
CA ALA A 317 12.04 -1.65 26.10
C ALA A 317 12.82 -0.78 25.09
N GLY A 318 14.16 -0.64 25.29
CA GLY A 318 15.07 0.03 24.35
C GLY A 318 15.11 -0.64 22.99
N ALA A 319 15.19 -1.96 22.94
CA ALA A 319 15.24 -2.71 21.68
C ALA A 319 13.89 -2.73 20.95
N ILE A 320 12.76 -2.77 21.69
CA ILE A 320 11.41 -2.69 21.10
C ILE A 320 11.20 -1.30 20.48
N ASN A 321 11.53 -0.25 21.22
CA ASN A 321 11.43 1.12 20.72
C ASN A 321 12.44 1.39 19.59
N GLN A 322 13.57 0.67 19.53
CA GLN A 322 14.54 0.80 18.44
C GLN A 322 13.90 0.52 17.08
N SER A 323 13.06 -0.51 16.98
CA SER A 323 12.36 -0.85 15.74
C SER A 323 11.43 0.29 15.28
N LEU A 324 10.64 0.86 16.21
CA LEU A 324 9.72 1.97 15.93
C LEU A 324 10.45 3.31 15.74
N LEU A 325 11.54 3.56 16.46
CA LEU A 325 12.41 4.72 16.23
C LEU A 325 13.03 4.67 14.85
N THR A 326 13.53 3.48 14.43
CA THR A 326 14.06 3.29 13.09
C THR A 326 12.98 3.45 12.03
N LEU A 327 11.76 2.98 12.30
CA LEU A 327 10.61 3.21 11.42
C LEU A 327 10.33 4.72 11.25
N GLY A 328 10.38 5.50 12.35
CA GLY A 328 10.28 6.96 12.30
C GLY A 328 11.39 7.63 11.49
N ARG A 329 12.65 7.15 11.62
CA ARG A 329 13.77 7.64 10.82
C ARG A 329 13.58 7.34 9.33
N VAL A 330 13.10 6.14 8.99
CA VAL A 330 12.80 5.74 7.60
C VAL A 330 11.73 6.65 7.01
N ILE A 331 10.65 6.91 7.74
CA ILE A 331 9.57 7.82 7.30
C ILE A 331 10.12 9.22 7.06
N ASN A 332 10.87 9.77 8.02
CA ASN A 332 11.46 11.10 7.86
C ASN A 332 12.41 11.17 6.64
N ALA A 333 13.29 10.18 6.49
CA ALA A 333 14.20 10.11 5.36
C ALA A 333 13.48 10.04 4.00
N LEU A 334 12.34 9.32 3.94
CA LEU A 334 11.50 9.26 2.73
C LEU A 334 10.78 10.57 2.43
N VAL A 335 10.26 11.24 3.46
CA VAL A 335 9.58 12.55 3.32
C VAL A 335 10.57 13.62 2.91
N ASP A 336 11.77 13.62 3.50
CA ASP A 336 12.85 14.57 3.21
C ASP A 336 13.55 14.29 1.87
N GLY A 337 13.21 13.18 1.18
CA GLY A 337 13.84 12.79 -0.08
C GLY A 337 15.32 12.43 0.06
N SER A 338 15.74 11.93 1.22
CA SER A 338 17.13 11.57 1.50
C SER A 338 17.64 10.48 0.56
N THR A 339 18.90 10.61 0.12
CA THR A 339 19.55 9.62 -0.77
C THR A 339 19.77 8.26 -0.10
N HIS A 340 19.90 8.25 1.22
CA HIS A 340 20.05 7.03 2.02
C HIS A 340 18.90 6.91 3.01
N VAL A 341 18.11 5.81 2.89
CA VAL A 341 17.03 5.46 3.81
C VAL A 341 17.48 4.28 4.67
N PRO A 342 17.42 4.38 6.01
CA PRO A 342 18.06 3.41 6.91
C PRO A 342 17.21 2.16 7.17
N TYR A 343 16.77 1.46 6.12
CA TYR A 343 15.93 0.25 6.26
C TYR A 343 16.63 -0.89 7.03
N ARG A 344 17.99 -0.96 6.97
CA ARG A 344 18.76 -2.07 7.52
C ARG A 344 19.09 -1.93 9.02
N GLU A 345 18.72 -0.81 9.63
CA GLU A 345 18.93 -0.59 11.07
C GLU A 345 17.97 -1.39 11.96
N SER A 346 16.85 -1.91 11.41
CA SER A 346 15.89 -2.78 12.11
C SER A 346 15.35 -3.84 11.16
N ARG A 347 15.08 -5.04 11.69
CA ARG A 347 14.41 -6.10 10.93
C ARG A 347 13.00 -5.71 10.54
N LEU A 348 12.29 -4.93 11.37
CA LEU A 348 10.97 -4.41 11.05
C LEU A 348 10.99 -3.55 9.77
N THR A 349 11.85 -2.54 9.74
CA THR A 349 11.94 -1.63 8.59
C THR A 349 12.42 -2.33 7.34
N ARG A 350 13.23 -3.37 7.48
CA ARG A 350 13.65 -4.20 6.38
C ARG A 350 12.51 -5.08 5.84
N LEU A 351 11.67 -5.67 6.71
CA LEU A 351 10.46 -6.39 6.31
C LEU A 351 9.46 -5.49 5.59
N LEU A 352 9.34 -4.24 6.07
CA LEU A 352 8.41 -3.25 5.52
C LEU A 352 9.01 -2.40 4.40
N GLN A 353 10.22 -2.70 3.93
CA GLN A 353 10.92 -1.90 2.92
C GLN A 353 10.09 -1.72 1.63
N ASP A 354 9.43 -2.77 1.16
CA ASP A 354 8.61 -2.71 -0.06
C ASP A 354 7.31 -1.90 0.16
N SER A 355 6.87 -1.78 1.42
CA SER A 355 5.68 -1.04 1.84
C SER A 355 5.94 0.47 2.04
N LEU A 356 7.19 0.86 2.33
CA LEU A 356 7.59 2.23 2.66
C LEU A 356 8.49 2.79 1.55
N GLY A 357 7.93 3.55 0.62
CA GLY A 357 8.65 4.10 -0.54
C GLY A 357 8.95 3.07 -1.64
N GLY A 358 8.45 1.83 -1.51
CA GLY A 358 8.66 0.73 -2.45
C GLY A 358 7.51 0.51 -3.43
N ARG A 359 7.26 -0.78 -3.78
CA ARG A 359 6.31 -1.20 -4.82
C ARG A 359 4.95 -1.64 -4.31
N ALA A 360 4.71 -1.56 -3.01
CA ALA A 360 3.43 -1.94 -2.44
C ALA A 360 2.47 -0.75 -2.32
N LYS A 361 1.18 -1.02 -2.35
CA LYS A 361 0.14 -0.06 -1.91
C LYS A 361 0.00 -0.16 -0.41
N THR A 362 0.11 0.95 0.30
CA THR A 362 0.18 0.94 1.75
C THR A 362 -0.89 1.80 2.39
N CYS A 363 -1.53 1.27 3.43
CA CYS A 363 -2.46 1.96 4.31
C CYS A 363 -1.95 1.91 5.76
N ILE A 364 -2.00 3.04 6.44
CA ILE A 364 -1.71 3.14 7.88
C ILE A 364 -3.00 3.41 8.62
N ILE A 365 -3.27 2.65 9.67
CA ILE A 365 -4.34 2.90 10.62
C ILE A 365 -3.68 3.40 11.92
N ALA A 366 -3.71 4.70 12.13
CA ALA A 366 -3.24 5.31 13.37
C ALA A 366 -4.32 5.19 14.44
N THR A 367 -4.07 4.41 15.49
CA THR A 367 -5.02 4.25 16.59
C THR A 367 -4.66 5.18 17.73
N VAL A 368 -5.63 5.97 18.18
CA VAL A 368 -5.45 6.99 19.23
C VAL A 368 -6.52 6.86 20.32
N SER A 369 -6.20 7.37 21.51
CA SER A 369 -7.14 7.49 22.62
C SER A 369 -7.64 8.93 22.73
N ASP A 370 -8.90 9.11 23.08
CA ASP A 370 -9.51 10.40 23.38
C ASP A 370 -9.26 10.88 24.83
N ASP A 371 -8.57 10.07 25.62
CA ASP A 371 -8.27 10.35 27.01
C ASP A 371 -7.18 11.43 27.17
N ARG A 372 -7.40 12.33 28.09
CA ARG A 372 -6.49 13.44 28.43
C ARG A 372 -5.11 12.98 28.89
N ASP A 373 -5.05 11.88 29.63
CA ASP A 373 -3.78 11.32 30.13
C ASP A 373 -2.87 10.80 29.00
N ASN A 374 -3.43 10.55 27.82
CA ASN A 374 -2.74 10.07 26.64
C ASN A 374 -2.52 11.14 25.56
N LEU A 375 -2.73 12.43 25.91
CA LEU A 375 -2.70 13.54 24.94
C LEU A 375 -1.36 13.64 24.20
N ASP A 376 -0.23 13.53 24.91
CA ASP A 376 1.10 13.65 24.30
C ASP A 376 1.39 12.52 23.31
N GLU A 377 1.00 11.29 23.65
CA GLU A 377 1.17 10.13 22.78
C GLU A 377 0.20 10.18 21.58
N THR A 378 -1.01 10.69 21.79
CA THR A 378 -1.99 10.93 20.73
C THR A 378 -1.46 11.96 19.72
N LEU A 379 -0.91 13.08 20.20
CA LEU A 379 -0.28 14.10 19.35
C LEU A 379 0.91 13.53 18.57
N SER A 380 1.79 12.79 19.26
CA SER A 380 2.93 12.13 18.62
C SER A 380 2.49 11.16 17.51
N THR A 381 1.43 10.38 17.77
CA THR A 381 0.86 9.44 16.80
C THR A 381 0.25 10.16 15.59
N LEU A 382 -0.48 11.27 15.81
CA LEU A 382 -1.07 12.07 14.74
C LEU A 382 -0.01 12.79 13.90
N ASP A 383 1.05 13.32 14.53
CA ASP A 383 2.19 13.93 13.84
C ASP A 383 2.93 12.91 12.97
N TYR A 384 3.15 11.70 13.49
CA TYR A 384 3.73 10.59 12.75
C TYR A 384 2.87 10.19 11.55
N ALA A 385 1.57 10.01 11.76
CA ALA A 385 0.60 9.67 10.71
C ALA A 385 0.53 10.74 9.61
N SER A 386 0.54 12.02 10.00
CA SER A 386 0.54 13.15 9.06
C SER A 386 1.79 13.18 8.18
N ARG A 387 2.97 12.87 8.74
CA ARG A 387 4.22 12.76 7.95
C ARG A 387 4.16 11.57 7.00
N ALA A 388 3.67 10.42 7.45
CA ALA A 388 3.57 9.21 6.64
C ALA A 388 2.69 9.40 5.39
N LYS A 389 1.66 10.25 5.44
CA LYS A 389 0.81 10.60 4.29
C LYS A 389 1.59 11.20 3.10
N SER A 390 2.72 11.84 3.37
CA SER A 390 3.56 12.46 2.35
C SER A 390 4.46 11.46 1.59
N ILE A 391 4.55 10.22 2.04
CA ILE A 391 5.36 9.18 1.41
C ILE A 391 4.70 8.73 0.11
N LYS A 392 5.51 8.60 -0.94
CA LYS A 392 5.08 8.11 -2.25
C LYS A 392 5.62 6.72 -2.51
N ASN A 393 4.73 5.82 -2.89
CA ASN A 393 5.04 4.47 -3.36
C ASN A 393 4.90 4.39 -4.89
N ARG A 394 5.51 3.38 -5.51
CA ARG A 394 5.43 3.07 -6.94
C ARG A 394 4.90 1.66 -7.13
N PRO A 395 3.59 1.44 -6.99
CA PRO A 395 3.00 0.11 -7.03
C PRO A 395 3.26 -0.58 -8.38
N GLU A 396 3.65 -1.85 -8.29
CA GLU A 396 3.87 -2.71 -9.47
C GLU A 396 3.05 -4.01 -9.30
N ALA A 397 2.29 -4.40 -10.33
CA ALA A 397 1.58 -5.67 -10.33
C ALA A 397 2.54 -6.82 -10.67
N ASN A 398 2.49 -7.90 -9.88
CA ASN A 398 3.31 -9.10 -10.09
C ASN A 398 2.58 -10.06 -11.03
N GLN A 399 2.76 -9.86 -12.33
CA GLN A 399 2.30 -10.78 -13.35
C GLN A 399 3.48 -11.56 -13.92
N ARG A 400 3.32 -12.85 -14.09
CA ARG A 400 4.33 -13.73 -14.67
C ARG A 400 3.66 -14.71 -15.61
N MET A 401 4.32 -14.99 -16.73
CA MET A 401 3.96 -16.15 -17.53
C MET A 401 4.27 -17.43 -16.77
N THR A 402 3.42 -18.44 -16.90
CA THR A 402 3.74 -19.76 -16.34
C THR A 402 4.99 -20.30 -17.03
N ARG A 403 5.75 -21.16 -16.34
CA ARG A 403 6.97 -21.75 -16.91
C ARG A 403 6.67 -22.50 -18.23
N THR A 404 5.53 -23.15 -18.28
CA THR A 404 5.05 -23.87 -19.46
C THR A 404 4.72 -22.92 -20.62
N ALA A 405 4.05 -21.82 -20.36
CA ALA A 405 3.74 -20.80 -21.36
C ALA A 405 5.02 -20.14 -21.89
N LEU A 406 5.96 -19.81 -21.00
CA LEU A 406 7.26 -19.22 -21.35
C LEU A 406 8.09 -20.19 -22.23
N LEU A 407 8.10 -21.48 -21.90
CA LEU A 407 8.78 -22.49 -22.73
C LEU A 407 8.12 -22.64 -24.10
N ARG A 408 6.78 -22.62 -24.17
CA ARG A 408 6.06 -22.65 -25.45
C ARG A 408 6.38 -21.43 -26.31
N GLU A 409 6.43 -20.24 -25.70
CA GLU A 409 6.80 -18.99 -26.37
C GLU A 409 8.22 -19.08 -26.94
N TYR A 410 9.19 -19.55 -26.13
CA TYR A 410 10.56 -19.72 -26.62
C TYR A 410 10.67 -20.75 -27.74
N VAL A 411 9.96 -21.86 -27.65
CA VAL A 411 9.96 -22.88 -28.73
C VAL A 411 9.39 -22.26 -30.01
N THR A 412 8.25 -21.59 -29.94
CA THR A 412 7.66 -20.92 -31.12
C THR A 412 8.58 -19.85 -31.71
N GLU A 413 9.26 -19.06 -30.87
CA GLU A 413 10.20 -18.04 -31.35
C GLU A 413 11.46 -18.66 -31.99
N ILE A 414 11.98 -19.74 -31.38
CA ILE A 414 13.11 -20.51 -31.99
C ILE A 414 12.72 -21.06 -33.34
N ASP A 415 11.53 -21.65 -33.47
CA ASP A 415 11.08 -22.22 -34.74
C ASP A 415 10.83 -21.13 -35.78
N ARG A 416 10.29 -19.99 -35.39
CA ARG A 416 10.17 -18.80 -36.22
C ARG A 416 11.53 -18.31 -36.71
N LEU A 417 12.49 -18.12 -35.82
CA LEU A 417 13.83 -17.65 -36.16
C LEU A 417 14.58 -18.65 -37.06
N ARG A 418 14.39 -19.97 -36.87
CA ARG A 418 14.91 -20.99 -37.74
C ARG A 418 14.32 -20.91 -39.15
N SER A 419 13.00 -20.72 -39.25
CA SER A 419 12.30 -20.56 -40.54
C SER A 419 12.78 -19.31 -41.27
N ASP A 420 12.91 -18.17 -40.59
CA ASP A 420 13.43 -16.93 -41.15
C ASP A 420 14.89 -17.07 -41.61
N LEU A 421 15.71 -17.80 -40.84
CA LEU A 421 17.10 -18.08 -41.19
C LEU A 421 17.22 -18.96 -42.45
N VAL A 422 16.36 -19.96 -42.59
CA VAL A 422 16.30 -20.80 -43.79
C VAL A 422 15.85 -19.97 -45.00
N ALA A 423 14.80 -19.14 -44.83
CA ALA A 423 14.33 -18.25 -45.90
C ALA A 423 15.41 -17.22 -46.32
N THR A 424 16.15 -16.67 -45.36
CA THR A 424 17.25 -15.72 -45.63
C THR A 424 18.44 -16.38 -46.32
N ARG A 425 18.75 -17.65 -46.01
CA ARG A 425 19.81 -18.41 -46.66
C ARG A 425 19.45 -18.83 -48.10
N ALA A 426 18.16 -19.04 -48.39
CA ALA A 426 17.69 -19.45 -49.70
C ALA A 426 17.71 -18.34 -50.76
N ARG A 427 17.68 -17.07 -50.36
CA ARG A 427 17.62 -15.89 -51.24
C ARG A 427 18.42 -14.70 -50.66
N ASN A 428 19.12 -13.94 -51.50
CA ASN A 428 19.77 -12.70 -51.12
C ASN A 428 18.72 -11.59 -50.94
N GLY A 429 18.38 -11.24 -49.69
CA GLY A 429 17.43 -10.16 -49.36
C GLY A 429 16.86 -10.29 -47.92
N ILE A 430 15.96 -9.38 -47.52
CA ILE A 430 15.17 -9.53 -46.29
C ILE A 430 13.98 -10.40 -46.64
N PHE A 431 14.07 -11.69 -46.32
CA PHE A 431 13.00 -12.65 -46.60
C PHE A 431 12.48 -13.22 -45.30
N VAL A 432 11.18 -13.11 -45.13
CA VAL A 432 10.40 -13.75 -44.08
C VAL A 432 9.72 -14.96 -44.70
N SER A 433 9.61 -16.10 -43.98
CA SER A 433 8.87 -17.26 -44.50
C SER A 433 7.39 -16.87 -44.71
N GLU A 434 6.78 -17.53 -45.70
CA GLU A 434 5.39 -17.24 -46.10
C GLU A 434 4.41 -17.36 -44.92
N ASP A 435 4.60 -18.36 -44.04
CA ASP A 435 3.82 -18.57 -42.82
C ASP A 435 4.00 -17.42 -41.80
N ASN A 436 5.21 -16.91 -41.66
CA ASN A 436 5.49 -15.79 -40.75
C ASN A 436 4.93 -14.45 -41.29
N TRP A 437 4.96 -14.29 -42.61
CA TRP A 437 4.34 -13.14 -43.28
C TRP A 437 2.81 -13.14 -43.04
N ALA A 438 2.15 -14.27 -43.26
CA ALA A 438 0.72 -14.44 -43.06
C ALA A 438 0.32 -14.17 -41.58
N ARG A 439 1.17 -14.61 -40.62
CA ARG A 439 0.96 -14.31 -39.19
C ARG A 439 1.11 -12.82 -38.87
N MET A 440 2.14 -12.17 -39.40
CA MET A 440 2.33 -10.72 -39.24
C MET A 440 1.14 -9.93 -39.80
N GLU A 441 0.63 -10.34 -40.96
CA GLU A 441 -0.53 -9.69 -41.58
C GLU A 441 -1.82 -9.88 -40.78
N THR A 442 -2.03 -11.09 -40.23
CA THR A 442 -3.16 -11.35 -39.31
C THR A 442 -3.05 -10.60 -38.01
N GLU A 443 -1.86 -10.54 -37.38
CA GLU A 443 -1.60 -9.75 -36.16
C GLU A 443 -1.81 -8.25 -36.41
N GLN A 444 -1.32 -7.75 -37.54
CA GLN A 444 -1.54 -6.35 -37.92
C GLN A 444 -3.02 -6.05 -38.16
N GLY A 445 -3.76 -6.99 -38.73
CA GLY A 445 -5.21 -6.91 -38.90
C GLY A 445 -5.96 -6.87 -37.56
N MET A 446 -5.58 -7.72 -36.60
CA MET A 446 -6.15 -7.74 -35.28
C MET A 446 -5.85 -6.44 -34.49
N LEU A 447 -4.62 -5.97 -34.51
CA LEU A 447 -4.22 -4.72 -33.87
C LEU A 447 -4.99 -3.51 -34.44
N LYS A 448 -5.17 -3.45 -35.76
CA LYS A 448 -5.98 -2.41 -36.38
C LYS A 448 -7.43 -2.44 -35.89
N ARG A 449 -8.04 -3.62 -35.80
CA ARG A 449 -9.41 -3.77 -35.24
C ARG A 449 -9.50 -3.32 -33.80
N GLN A 450 -8.53 -3.68 -32.96
CA GLN A 450 -8.47 -3.22 -31.57
C GLN A 450 -8.33 -1.70 -31.48
N VAL A 451 -7.46 -1.09 -32.26
CA VAL A 451 -7.32 0.38 -32.32
C VAL A 451 -8.62 1.05 -32.71
N ASP A 452 -9.33 0.50 -33.72
CA ASP A 452 -10.62 1.05 -34.15
C ASP A 452 -11.71 0.88 -33.06
N GLU A 453 -11.67 -0.20 -32.32
CA GLU A 453 -12.58 -0.46 -31.19
C GLU A 453 -12.33 0.50 -30.03
N TYR A 454 -11.06 0.70 -29.65
CA TYR A 454 -10.68 1.71 -28.63
C TYR A 454 -11.03 3.14 -29.08
N ARG A 455 -10.88 3.45 -30.36
CA ARG A 455 -11.28 4.75 -30.91
C ARG A 455 -12.78 4.98 -30.75
N ARG A 456 -13.60 3.99 -31.14
CA ARG A 456 -15.06 4.07 -30.95
C ARG A 456 -15.46 4.20 -29.48
N ALA A 457 -14.81 3.44 -28.58
CA ALA A 457 -15.05 3.55 -27.15
C ALA A 457 -14.68 4.94 -26.62
N ALA A 458 -13.56 5.51 -27.06
CA ALA A 458 -13.15 6.86 -26.71
C ALA A 458 -14.13 7.93 -27.22
N ASP A 459 -14.64 7.79 -28.44
CA ASP A 459 -15.63 8.72 -29.01
C ASP A 459 -16.97 8.68 -28.24
N VAL A 460 -17.39 7.47 -27.82
CA VAL A 460 -18.57 7.30 -26.96
C VAL A 460 -18.35 7.91 -25.57
N ALA A 461 -17.17 7.74 -25.00
CA ALA A 461 -16.84 8.34 -23.70
C ALA A 461 -16.78 9.88 -23.80
N ALA A 462 -16.21 10.42 -24.87
CA ALA A 462 -16.16 11.86 -25.12
C ALA A 462 -17.57 12.46 -25.27
N SER A 463 -18.47 11.80 -26.01
CA SER A 463 -19.86 12.26 -26.15
C SER A 463 -20.66 12.18 -24.85
N ARG A 464 -20.36 11.19 -23.97
CA ARG A 464 -20.94 11.15 -22.61
C ARG A 464 -20.43 12.29 -21.74
N LEU A 465 -19.13 12.60 -21.80
CA LEU A 465 -18.57 13.72 -21.05
C LEU A 465 -19.18 15.05 -21.46
N THR A 466 -19.35 15.30 -22.76
CA THR A 466 -20.02 16.52 -23.25
C THR A 466 -21.46 16.61 -22.76
N SER A 467 -22.23 15.53 -22.85
CA SER A 467 -23.61 15.52 -22.35
C SER A 467 -23.71 15.74 -20.82
N MET A 468 -22.78 15.17 -20.05
CA MET A 468 -22.72 15.42 -18.61
C MET A 468 -22.31 16.85 -18.27
N GLN A 469 -21.41 17.44 -19.04
CA GLN A 469 -21.05 18.86 -18.89
C GLN A 469 -22.25 19.79 -19.17
N GLU A 470 -23.00 19.54 -20.23
CA GLU A 470 -24.22 20.28 -20.55
C GLU A 470 -25.28 20.16 -19.43
N GLN A 471 -25.47 18.94 -18.87
CA GLN A 471 -26.36 18.74 -17.73
C GLN A 471 -25.91 19.50 -16.49
N LEU A 472 -24.60 19.51 -16.23
CA LEU A 472 -24.03 20.21 -15.09
C LEU A 472 -24.18 21.71 -15.23
N GLU A 473 -23.95 22.27 -16.43
CA GLU A 473 -24.23 23.68 -16.71
C GLU A 473 -25.73 24.04 -16.57
N GLN A 474 -26.60 23.15 -17.01
CA GLN A 474 -28.04 23.37 -16.86
C GLN A 474 -28.46 23.38 -15.39
N ASN A 475 -27.92 22.41 -14.59
CA ASN A 475 -28.18 22.35 -13.15
C ASN A 475 -27.63 23.56 -12.40
N THR A 476 -26.45 24.05 -12.75
CA THR A 476 -25.87 25.25 -12.15
C THR A 476 -26.67 26.50 -12.47
N ARG A 477 -27.20 26.63 -13.68
CA ARG A 477 -28.12 27.72 -14.04
C ARG A 477 -29.44 27.68 -13.25
N VAL A 478 -29.99 26.47 -13.06
CA VAL A 478 -31.20 26.29 -12.25
C VAL A 478 -30.95 26.62 -10.78
N LEU A 479 -29.79 26.21 -10.23
CA LEU A 479 -29.42 26.55 -8.85
C LEU A 479 -29.26 28.07 -8.68
N ALA A 480 -28.51 28.72 -9.56
CA ALA A 480 -28.33 30.18 -9.53
C ALA A 480 -29.66 30.93 -9.59
N LYS A 481 -30.61 30.43 -10.39
CA LYS A 481 -31.95 31.01 -10.45
C LYS A 481 -32.71 30.83 -9.13
N ARG A 482 -32.65 29.64 -8.53
CA ARG A 482 -33.30 29.38 -7.23
C ARG A 482 -32.68 30.19 -6.10
N GLU A 483 -31.37 30.39 -6.11
CA GLU A 483 -30.67 31.25 -5.16
C GLU A 483 -31.12 32.72 -5.32
N ALA A 484 -31.21 33.21 -6.55
CA ALA A 484 -31.74 34.55 -6.81
C ALA A 484 -33.19 34.72 -6.35
N ASP A 485 -34.04 33.72 -6.62
CA ASP A 485 -35.43 33.71 -6.16
C ASP A 485 -35.55 33.67 -4.62
N ALA A 486 -34.66 32.91 -3.95
CA ALA A 486 -34.57 32.84 -2.48
C ALA A 486 -34.16 34.19 -1.88
N VAL A 487 -33.14 34.85 -2.44
CA VAL A 487 -32.70 36.18 -2.00
C VAL A 487 -33.80 37.22 -2.22
N GLN A 488 -34.55 37.13 -3.31
CA GLN A 488 -35.70 38.00 -3.50
C GLN A 488 -36.84 37.75 -2.50
N ALA A 489 -37.08 36.49 -2.13
CA ALA A 489 -38.08 36.15 -1.12
C ALA A 489 -37.65 36.64 0.28
N GLU A 490 -36.38 36.49 0.64
CA GLU A 490 -35.84 37.04 1.89
C GLU A 490 -35.93 38.57 1.95
N THR A 491 -35.56 39.24 0.87
CA THR A 491 -35.68 40.71 0.82
C THR A 491 -37.14 41.19 0.95
N LYS A 492 -38.09 40.51 0.30
CA LYS A 492 -39.52 40.79 0.46
C LYS A 492 -40.00 40.52 1.87
N LEU A 493 -39.56 39.41 2.50
CA LEU A 493 -39.91 39.10 3.88
C LEU A 493 -39.39 40.18 4.84
N ARG A 494 -38.13 40.59 4.66
CA ARG A 494 -37.52 41.63 5.46
C ARG A 494 -38.24 42.98 5.31
N THR A 495 -38.57 43.38 4.08
CA THR A 495 -39.32 44.61 3.87
C THR A 495 -40.73 44.53 4.48
N CYS A 496 -41.38 43.37 4.43
CA CYS A 496 -42.70 43.16 5.04
C CYS A 496 -42.64 43.20 6.59
N THR A 497 -41.57 42.58 7.17
CA THR A 497 -41.35 42.66 8.64
C THR A 497 -41.06 44.10 9.10
N GLU A 498 -40.20 44.83 8.37
CA GLU A 498 -39.88 46.23 8.68
C GLU A 498 -41.11 47.14 8.51
N GLN A 499 -42.02 46.80 7.58
CA GLN A 499 -43.30 47.53 7.45
C GLN A 499 -44.26 47.19 8.57
N ALA A 500 -44.40 45.92 8.93
CA ALA A 500 -45.23 45.49 10.06
C ALA A 500 -44.74 46.09 11.40
N GLU A 501 -43.45 46.18 11.62
CA GLU A 501 -42.88 46.85 12.82
C GLU A 501 -43.20 48.35 12.84
N ARG A 502 -43.12 49.02 11.67
CA ARG A 502 -43.55 50.42 11.55
C ARG A 502 -45.03 50.62 11.82
N ASP A 503 -45.88 49.73 11.26
CA ASP A 503 -47.32 49.80 11.48
C ASP A 503 -47.71 49.52 12.91
N ILE A 504 -47.05 48.56 13.58
CA ILE A 504 -47.22 48.30 15.02
C ILE A 504 -46.74 49.49 15.87
N SER A 505 -45.60 50.08 15.53
CA SER A 505 -45.09 51.29 16.21
C SER A 505 -46.05 52.48 16.06
N CYS A 506 -46.64 52.65 14.86
CA CYS A 506 -47.62 53.68 14.59
C CYS A 506 -48.92 53.47 15.41
N LEU A 507 -49.41 52.22 15.51
CA LEU A 507 -50.55 51.85 16.32
C LEU A 507 -50.35 52.05 17.84
N LEU A 508 -49.13 51.76 18.31
CA LEU A 508 -48.76 51.98 19.72
C LEU A 508 -48.71 53.48 20.06
N TYR A 509 -48.32 54.32 19.09
CA TYR A 509 -48.27 55.79 19.29
C TYR A 509 -49.63 56.50 19.16
N THR A 510 -50.58 55.85 18.45
CA THR A 510 -51.95 56.42 18.21
C THR A 510 -52.99 55.88 19.16
N SER A 511 -52.68 54.95 20.08
CA SER A 511 -53.60 54.51 21.13
C SER A 511 -53.74 55.61 22.17
N PRO A 512 -54.96 56.14 22.39
CA PRO A 512 -55.18 57.13 23.45
C PRO A 512 -54.90 56.44 24.81
N SER A 513 -54.07 57.07 25.62
CA SER A 513 -53.83 56.68 27.01
C SER A 513 -55.16 56.68 27.77
N PRO A 514 -55.54 55.62 28.48
CA PRO A 514 -56.67 55.69 29.37
C PRO A 514 -56.29 56.62 30.51
N ARG A 515 -56.91 57.80 30.50
CA ARG A 515 -57.03 58.62 31.68
C ARG A 515 -58.35 58.29 32.34
N ASP A 516 -58.23 57.99 33.66
CA ASP A 516 -59.16 57.84 34.72
C ASP A 516 -59.90 56.52 34.82
#